data_ef4d38aff0cfe66aa87a7cbcf081200e
#
_entry.id   ef4d38aff0cfe66aa87a7cbcf081200e
#
_cell.length_a   1.000
_cell.length_b   1.000
_cell.length_c   1.000
_cell.angle_alpha   90.00
_cell.angle_beta   90.00
_cell.angle_gamma   90.00
#
_symmetry.space_group_name_H-M   'P 1'
#
loop_
_entity.id
_entity.type
_entity.pdbx_description
1 polymer ?
#
loop_
_entity_poly.entity_id
_entity_poly.type
_entity_poly.pdbx_seq_one_letter_code
_entity_poly.pdbx_strand_id
1 'polypeptide(L)'
;DAGLLGGGSNPGPGEVSLAHNGVLFLDELPEFRRSTLEVLRQPLEDGKVTISRAAGTVTFPAQFMLVAAMNPCQCGFYGDLKRECRCSPPMIQKYRQRISGPLLDRIDLHVEVPLVDFKALSSAEIGEGSSDIRERVETARGMQRERFAQHAGVHTNSAMTPRLIKKHCALDAAASAHLEHAMSQMNLSARAHDRILKVARTLADLGGTDHLTENHIFEAIGYRTLDRNFWA
;
A
#
# COMPACT_ATOMS: atom_id res chain seq x y z
N ASP A 1 13.13 -12.67 11.51
CA ASP A 1 12.01 -12.00 12.21
C ASP A 1 12.56 -10.99 13.23
N ALA A 2 13.63 -11.34 13.98
CA ALA A 2 14.20 -10.47 15.02
C ALA A 2 14.82 -9.18 14.46
N GLY A 3 15.39 -9.17 13.25
CA GLY A 3 15.89 -7.96 12.61
C GLY A 3 14.75 -6.99 12.28
N LEU A 4 13.64 -7.50 11.74
CA LEU A 4 12.53 -6.68 11.28
C LEU A 4 11.69 -6.13 12.44
N LEU A 5 11.28 -6.99 13.39
CA LEU A 5 10.44 -6.58 14.53
C LEU A 5 11.24 -6.13 15.76
N GLY A 6 12.47 -6.54 15.85
CA GLY A 6 13.25 -6.44 17.08
C GLY A 6 13.19 -7.71 17.92
N GLY A 7 13.94 -7.74 19.00
CA GLY A 7 14.06 -8.91 19.88
C GLY A 7 15.38 -8.94 20.63
N GLY A 8 15.85 -10.16 20.93
CA GLY A 8 17.01 -10.40 21.75
C GLY A 8 16.65 -10.79 23.19
N SER A 9 17.65 -11.08 24.02
CA SER A 9 17.48 -11.34 25.44
C SER A 9 17.00 -10.09 26.19
N ASN A 10 17.47 -8.92 25.76
CA ASN A 10 16.95 -7.62 26.14
C ASN A 10 16.17 -7.05 24.94
N PRO A 11 14.82 -6.93 25.00
CA PRO A 11 14.02 -6.55 23.86
C PRO A 11 14.40 -5.15 23.33
N GLY A 12 14.95 -5.08 22.10
CA GLY A 12 15.25 -3.84 21.38
C GLY A 12 14.33 -3.65 20.18
N PRO A 13 14.19 -2.40 19.65
CA PRO A 13 13.42 -2.12 18.45
C PRO A 13 14.08 -2.74 17.22
N GLY A 14 13.24 -3.19 16.25
CA GLY A 14 13.68 -3.62 14.93
C GLY A 14 13.43 -2.55 13.87
N GLU A 15 13.74 -2.87 12.59
CA GLU A 15 13.64 -1.95 11.44
C GLU A 15 12.23 -1.33 11.32
N VAL A 16 11.17 -2.09 11.62
CA VAL A 16 9.79 -1.61 11.62
C VAL A 16 9.57 -0.45 12.61
N SER A 17 10.18 -0.54 13.79
CA SER A 17 10.08 0.52 14.81
C SER A 17 11.02 1.69 14.51
N LEU A 18 12.19 1.41 13.93
CA LEU A 18 13.14 2.45 13.48
C LEU A 18 12.56 3.28 12.33
N ALA A 19 11.70 2.69 11.50
CA ALA A 19 10.98 3.37 10.43
C ALA A 19 9.79 4.23 10.91
N HIS A 20 9.55 4.33 12.22
CA HIS A 20 8.42 5.11 12.77
C HIS A 20 8.42 6.56 12.26
N ASN A 21 7.28 7.02 11.73
CA ASN A 21 7.08 8.30 11.04
C ASN A 21 7.94 8.49 9.75
N GLY A 22 8.49 7.40 9.23
CA GLY A 22 9.30 7.37 8.02
C GLY A 22 8.79 6.35 7.01
N VAL A 23 9.71 5.80 6.23
CA VAL A 23 9.46 4.81 5.18
C VAL A 23 10.26 3.55 5.46
N LEU A 24 9.59 2.40 5.42
CA LEU A 24 10.22 1.08 5.37
C LEU A 24 10.20 0.60 3.93
N PHE A 25 11.38 0.51 3.30
CA PHE A 25 11.53 -0.03 1.95
C PHE A 25 11.97 -1.50 2.01
N LEU A 26 11.20 -2.37 1.36
CA LEU A 26 11.52 -3.80 1.21
C LEU A 26 11.65 -4.13 -0.26
N ASP A 27 12.87 -4.33 -0.72
CA ASP A 27 13.13 -4.82 -2.07
C ASP A 27 13.01 -6.34 -2.12
N GLU A 28 12.71 -6.88 -3.31
CA GLU A 28 12.56 -8.31 -3.54
C GLU A 28 11.60 -8.99 -2.53
N LEU A 29 10.47 -8.37 -2.27
CA LEU A 29 9.51 -8.78 -1.23
C LEU A 29 9.25 -10.31 -1.17
N PRO A 30 9.08 -11.06 -2.28
CA PRO A 30 8.86 -12.51 -2.23
C PRO A 30 10.09 -13.33 -1.81
N GLU A 31 11.29 -12.73 -1.73
CA GLU A 31 12.49 -13.45 -1.28
C GLU A 31 12.60 -13.52 0.25
N PHE A 32 11.85 -12.70 0.96
CA PHE A 32 11.71 -12.85 2.41
C PHE A 32 10.98 -14.14 2.76
N ARG A 33 11.33 -14.73 3.90
CA ARG A 33 10.58 -15.88 4.42
C ARG A 33 9.14 -15.46 4.69
N ARG A 34 8.18 -16.33 4.37
CA ARG A 34 6.76 -16.06 4.58
C ARG A 34 6.46 -15.67 6.04
N SER A 35 7.07 -16.37 7.00
CA SER A 35 6.92 -16.03 8.43
C SER A 35 7.37 -14.60 8.73
N THR A 36 8.43 -14.13 8.10
CA THR A 36 8.95 -12.76 8.25
C THR A 36 7.99 -11.72 7.66
N LEU A 37 7.34 -12.03 6.55
CA LEU A 37 6.33 -11.13 5.98
C LEU A 37 5.03 -11.08 6.81
N GLU A 38 4.62 -12.21 7.37
CA GLU A 38 3.41 -12.29 8.18
C GLU A 38 3.47 -11.42 9.45
N VAL A 39 4.66 -11.21 10.02
CA VAL A 39 4.82 -10.37 11.22
C VAL A 39 4.60 -8.88 10.94
N LEU A 40 4.66 -8.43 9.67
CA LEU A 40 4.33 -7.05 9.27
C LEU A 40 2.83 -6.74 9.40
N ARG A 41 1.98 -7.75 9.44
CA ARG A 41 0.52 -7.56 9.45
C ARG A 41 0.04 -6.76 10.66
N GLN A 42 0.61 -7.04 11.82
CA GLN A 42 0.23 -6.34 13.06
C GLN A 42 0.67 -4.87 13.05
N PRO A 43 1.94 -4.52 12.82
CA PRO A 43 2.35 -3.12 12.80
C PRO A 43 1.68 -2.29 11.70
N LEU A 44 1.38 -2.88 10.54
CA LEU A 44 0.62 -2.20 9.48
C LEU A 44 -0.84 -1.88 9.87
N GLU A 45 -1.41 -2.64 10.81
CA GLU A 45 -2.79 -2.43 11.29
C GLU A 45 -2.82 -1.56 12.56
N ASP A 46 -1.98 -1.88 13.54
CA ASP A 46 -1.99 -1.31 14.88
C ASP A 46 -1.07 -0.10 15.06
N GLY A 47 -0.12 0.12 14.12
CA GLY A 47 0.90 1.18 14.22
C GLY A 47 1.87 0.98 15.39
N LYS A 48 2.02 -0.25 15.89
CA LYS A 48 2.89 -0.60 17.01
C LYS A 48 3.36 -2.06 16.94
N VAL A 49 4.50 -2.33 17.57
CA VAL A 49 5.06 -3.67 17.74
C VAL A 49 5.18 -3.98 19.21
N THR A 50 4.66 -5.12 19.65
CA THR A 50 4.78 -5.60 21.03
C THR A 50 5.66 -6.84 21.06
N ILE A 51 6.74 -6.79 21.83
CA ILE A 51 7.69 -7.89 22.00
C ILE A 51 7.56 -8.40 23.43
N SER A 52 7.16 -9.65 23.59
CA SER A 52 7.07 -10.33 24.88
C SER A 52 8.22 -11.34 25.02
N ARG A 53 8.95 -11.28 26.12
CA ARG A 53 10.04 -12.19 26.49
C ARG A 53 9.92 -12.52 27.99
N ALA A 54 10.72 -13.49 28.47
CA ALA A 54 10.76 -13.83 29.89
C ALA A 54 11.11 -12.63 30.78
N ALA A 55 11.93 -11.70 30.29
CA ALA A 55 12.33 -10.47 30.96
C ALA A 55 11.23 -9.38 31.00
N GLY A 56 10.13 -9.54 30.25
CA GLY A 56 9.03 -8.56 30.21
C GLY A 56 8.45 -8.34 28.82
N THR A 57 7.47 -7.44 28.76
CA THR A 57 6.80 -7.01 27.54
C THR A 57 7.09 -5.55 27.26
N VAL A 58 7.58 -5.25 26.06
CA VAL A 58 7.88 -3.89 25.60
C VAL A 58 7.11 -3.60 24.32
N THR A 59 6.51 -2.42 24.21
CA THR A 59 5.79 -1.97 23.01
C THR A 59 6.51 -0.77 22.40
N PHE A 60 6.82 -0.87 21.11
CA PHE A 60 7.44 0.18 20.31
C PHE A 60 6.43 0.76 19.34
N PRO A 61 6.45 2.07 19.06
CA PRO A 61 5.66 2.67 17.99
C PRO A 61 6.19 2.20 16.63
N ALA A 62 5.27 2.03 15.66
CA ALA A 62 5.58 1.52 14.32
C ALA A 62 4.59 2.07 13.28
N GLN A 63 4.38 3.38 13.27
CA GLN A 63 3.63 4.06 12.23
C GLN A 63 4.58 4.43 11.10
N PHE A 64 4.56 3.71 10.00
CA PHE A 64 5.47 3.88 8.87
C PHE A 64 4.72 3.73 7.55
N MET A 65 5.29 4.26 6.47
CA MET A 65 4.87 3.95 5.10
C MET A 65 5.64 2.72 4.63
N LEU A 66 4.94 1.64 4.29
CA LEU A 66 5.56 0.49 3.62
C LEU A 66 5.66 0.77 2.12
N VAL A 67 6.87 0.70 1.59
CA VAL A 67 7.15 0.64 0.14
C VAL A 67 7.85 -0.68 -0.13
N ALA A 68 7.30 -1.47 -1.05
CA ALA A 68 7.87 -2.77 -1.39
C ALA A 68 8.00 -2.91 -2.91
N ALA A 69 9.08 -3.55 -3.35
CA ALA A 69 9.29 -3.88 -4.75
C ALA A 69 9.38 -5.40 -4.95
N MET A 70 8.90 -5.86 -6.10
CA MET A 70 9.00 -7.27 -6.48
C MET A 70 9.02 -7.43 -8.00
N ASN A 71 9.66 -8.49 -8.44
CA ASN A 71 9.58 -8.92 -9.83
C ASN A 71 8.27 -9.68 -10.11
N PRO A 72 7.81 -9.76 -11.37
CA PRO A 72 6.58 -10.50 -11.72
C PRO A 72 6.72 -12.02 -11.56
N CYS A 73 7.96 -12.54 -11.57
CA CYS A 73 8.32 -13.94 -11.35
C CYS A 73 9.77 -14.07 -10.92
N GLN A 74 10.21 -15.25 -10.55
CA GLN A 74 11.58 -15.51 -10.07
C GLN A 74 12.69 -15.15 -11.10
N CYS A 75 12.44 -15.29 -12.41
CA CYS A 75 13.40 -14.87 -13.45
C CYS A 75 13.27 -13.40 -13.88
N GLY A 76 12.22 -12.70 -13.43
CA GLY A 76 11.96 -11.28 -13.73
C GLY A 76 11.25 -11.00 -15.07
N PHE A 77 11.08 -11.99 -15.96
CA PHE A 77 10.65 -11.75 -17.34
C PHE A 77 9.20 -12.16 -17.67
N TYR A 78 8.39 -12.48 -16.68
CA TYR A 78 6.99 -12.80 -16.93
C TYR A 78 6.22 -11.53 -17.39
N GLY A 79 5.65 -11.60 -18.61
CA GLY A 79 5.00 -10.47 -19.26
C GLY A 79 5.94 -9.54 -20.04
N ASP A 80 7.25 -9.83 -20.07
CA ASP A 80 8.20 -9.07 -20.90
C ASP A 80 7.99 -9.41 -22.40
N LEU A 81 7.87 -8.36 -23.22
CA LEU A 81 7.68 -8.51 -24.68
C LEU A 81 8.98 -8.79 -25.43
N LYS A 82 10.15 -8.54 -24.81
CA LYS A 82 11.47 -8.65 -25.43
C LYS A 82 12.24 -9.90 -24.99
N ARG A 83 11.90 -10.43 -23.81
CA ARG A 83 12.59 -11.57 -23.21
C ARG A 83 11.60 -12.65 -22.81
N GLU A 84 11.89 -13.88 -23.17
CA GLU A 84 11.05 -15.01 -22.83
C GLU A 84 11.20 -15.40 -21.35
N CYS A 85 10.07 -15.52 -20.66
CA CYS A 85 10.02 -16.04 -19.30
C CYS A 85 10.28 -17.55 -19.29
N ARG A 86 11.26 -17.99 -18.50
CA ARG A 86 11.63 -19.42 -18.36
C ARG A 86 10.93 -20.12 -17.18
N CYS A 87 10.10 -19.40 -16.44
CA CYS A 87 9.38 -19.96 -15.30
C CYS A 87 8.12 -20.69 -15.78
N SER A 88 7.92 -21.92 -15.31
CA SER A 88 6.65 -22.61 -15.52
C SER A 88 5.52 -21.93 -14.70
N PRO A 89 4.24 -22.07 -15.12
CA PRO A 89 3.12 -21.50 -14.38
C PRO A 89 3.12 -21.87 -12.88
N PRO A 90 3.40 -23.13 -12.46
CA PRO A 90 3.51 -23.47 -11.05
C PRO A 90 4.63 -22.74 -10.31
N MET A 91 5.77 -22.46 -10.99
CA MET A 91 6.87 -21.69 -10.38
C MET A 91 6.46 -20.24 -10.13
N ILE A 92 5.78 -19.61 -11.09
CA ILE A 92 5.27 -18.24 -10.97
C ILE A 92 4.28 -18.16 -9.81
N GLN A 93 3.33 -19.09 -9.76
CA GLN A 93 2.33 -19.15 -8.69
C GLN A 93 2.99 -19.35 -7.32
N LYS A 94 3.92 -20.29 -7.19
CA LYS A 94 4.66 -20.54 -5.94
C LYS A 94 5.46 -19.30 -5.49
N TYR A 95 6.06 -18.56 -6.41
CA TYR A 95 6.78 -17.32 -6.11
C TYR A 95 5.83 -16.25 -5.58
N ARG A 96 4.71 -16.02 -6.24
CA ARG A 96 3.70 -15.05 -5.83
C ARG A 96 3.05 -15.40 -4.50
N GLN A 97 2.73 -16.67 -4.25
CA GLN A 97 2.11 -17.17 -3.01
C GLN A 97 2.99 -17.03 -1.75
N ARG A 98 4.25 -16.61 -1.88
CA ARG A 98 5.07 -16.24 -0.72
C ARG A 98 4.49 -15.01 -0.01
N ILE A 99 3.84 -14.11 -0.75
CA ILE A 99 3.08 -12.99 -0.18
C ILE A 99 1.66 -13.49 0.07
N SER A 100 1.21 -13.40 1.32
CA SER A 100 -0.15 -13.85 1.66
C SER A 100 -1.21 -12.82 1.26
N GLY A 101 -2.43 -13.29 0.95
CA GLY A 101 -3.58 -12.41 0.71
C GLY A 101 -3.83 -11.42 1.84
N PRO A 102 -3.84 -11.87 3.12
CA PRO A 102 -3.99 -10.96 4.24
C PRO A 102 -2.91 -9.88 4.36
N LEU A 103 -1.69 -10.08 3.85
CA LEU A 103 -0.68 -9.04 3.79
C LEU A 103 -0.96 -8.08 2.62
N LEU A 104 -1.27 -8.60 1.42
CA LEU A 104 -1.67 -7.78 0.26
C LEU A 104 -2.88 -6.90 0.58
N ASP A 105 -3.87 -7.43 1.26
CA ASP A 105 -5.04 -6.67 1.73
C ASP A 105 -4.66 -5.42 2.55
N ARG A 106 -3.46 -5.40 3.15
CA ARG A 106 -2.96 -4.28 3.95
C ARG A 106 -2.11 -3.27 3.18
N ILE A 107 -1.75 -3.59 1.95
CA ILE A 107 -1.06 -2.67 1.04
C ILE A 107 -2.13 -1.88 0.28
N ASP A 108 -2.07 -0.56 0.32
CA ASP A 108 -3.11 0.30 -0.24
C ASP A 108 -3.05 0.40 -1.76
N LEU A 109 -1.84 0.44 -2.33
CA LEU A 109 -1.60 0.67 -3.75
C LEU A 109 -0.73 -0.45 -4.32
N HIS A 110 -1.19 -1.03 -5.42
CA HIS A 110 -0.43 -1.97 -6.25
C HIS A 110 -0.15 -1.31 -7.59
N VAL A 111 1.13 -1.10 -7.90
CA VAL A 111 1.55 -0.39 -9.11
C VAL A 111 2.40 -1.31 -9.98
N GLU A 112 1.97 -1.52 -11.22
CA GLU A 112 2.79 -2.20 -12.22
C GLU A 112 3.70 -1.18 -12.91
N VAL A 113 5.01 -1.44 -12.87
CA VAL A 113 6.02 -0.59 -13.51
C VAL A 113 6.45 -1.28 -14.81
N PRO A 114 6.06 -0.74 -15.98
CA PRO A 114 6.43 -1.31 -17.27
C PRO A 114 7.93 -1.12 -17.55
N LEU A 115 8.46 -1.97 -18.44
CA LEU A 115 9.82 -1.79 -18.95
C LEU A 115 9.94 -0.45 -19.68
N VAL A 116 10.96 0.32 -19.30
CA VAL A 116 11.29 1.57 -19.99
C VAL A 116 12.07 1.24 -21.27
N ASP A 117 11.65 1.78 -22.39
CA ASP A 117 12.35 1.58 -23.67
C ASP A 117 13.67 2.38 -23.69
N PHE A 118 14.70 1.85 -24.34
CA PHE A 118 16.01 2.50 -24.44
C PHE A 118 15.91 3.93 -25.01
N LYS A 119 14.99 4.15 -25.94
CA LYS A 119 14.72 5.48 -26.50
C LYS A 119 14.24 6.48 -25.44
N ALA A 120 13.37 6.04 -24.54
CA ALA A 120 12.87 6.85 -23.42
C ALA A 120 13.97 7.13 -22.39
N LEU A 121 14.84 6.14 -22.12
CA LEU A 121 16.01 6.32 -21.24
C LEU A 121 17.05 7.28 -21.83
N SER A 122 17.16 7.32 -23.16
CA SER A 122 18.11 8.17 -23.90
C SER A 122 17.52 9.51 -24.30
N SER A 123 16.22 9.73 -24.09
CA SER A 123 15.56 10.99 -24.38
C SER A 123 16.01 12.07 -23.41
N ALA A 124 16.17 13.28 -23.93
CA ALA A 124 16.44 14.46 -23.11
C ALA A 124 15.17 15.00 -22.42
N GLU A 125 14.04 14.27 -22.53
CA GLU A 125 12.80 14.64 -21.84
C GLU A 125 12.99 14.48 -20.33
N ILE A 126 13.00 15.60 -19.65
CA ILE A 126 13.04 15.67 -18.20
C ILE A 126 11.60 15.42 -17.70
N GLY A 127 11.40 14.37 -16.92
CA GLY A 127 10.12 14.13 -16.26
C GLY A 127 9.74 15.25 -15.29
N GLU A 128 8.55 15.15 -14.72
CA GLU A 128 8.06 16.13 -13.75
C GLU A 128 9.05 16.30 -12.57
N GLY A 129 9.34 17.54 -12.21
CA GLY A 129 10.28 17.87 -11.14
C GLY A 129 9.75 17.50 -9.75
N SER A 130 10.64 17.12 -8.84
CA SER A 130 10.25 16.81 -7.44
C SER A 130 9.65 18.02 -6.71
N SER A 131 9.98 19.26 -7.13
CA SER A 131 9.38 20.49 -6.61
C SER A 131 7.87 20.56 -6.88
N ASP A 132 7.48 20.25 -8.11
CA ASP A 132 6.10 20.35 -8.57
C ASP A 132 5.23 19.25 -7.93
N ILE A 133 5.80 18.04 -7.81
CA ILE A 133 5.17 16.94 -7.07
C ILE A 133 4.98 17.33 -5.61
N ARG A 134 6.00 17.95 -4.98
CA ARG A 134 5.93 18.38 -3.58
C ARG A 134 4.85 19.42 -3.35
N GLU A 135 4.74 20.44 -4.19
CA GLU A 135 3.73 21.50 -4.09
C GLU A 135 2.31 20.89 -4.11
N ARG A 136 2.06 19.96 -5.05
CA ARG A 136 0.79 19.25 -5.18
C ARG A 136 0.47 18.39 -3.93
N VAL A 137 1.48 17.70 -3.42
CA VAL A 137 1.35 16.88 -2.19
C VAL A 137 1.09 17.76 -0.97
N GLU A 138 1.80 18.88 -0.82
CA GLU A 138 1.63 19.79 0.33
C GLU A 138 0.25 20.43 0.32
N THR A 139 -0.29 20.78 -0.85
CA THR A 139 -1.66 21.28 -1.01
C THR A 139 -2.68 20.25 -0.51
N ALA A 140 -2.60 19.02 -0.99
CA ALA A 140 -3.48 17.93 -0.56
C ALA A 140 -3.34 17.64 0.95
N ARG A 141 -2.12 17.69 1.49
CA ARG A 141 -1.85 17.55 2.93
C ARG A 141 -2.42 18.71 3.75
N GLY A 142 -2.46 19.91 3.19
CA GLY A 142 -3.14 21.07 3.76
C GLY A 142 -4.63 20.80 3.97
N MET A 143 -5.32 20.36 2.93
CA MET A 143 -6.74 19.98 3.01
C MET A 143 -7.01 18.88 4.06
N GLN A 144 -6.13 17.89 4.17
CA GLN A 144 -6.25 16.83 5.18
C GLN A 144 -6.06 17.39 6.60
N ARG A 145 -5.07 18.27 6.82
CA ARG A 145 -4.86 18.92 8.12
C ARG A 145 -6.08 19.73 8.56
N GLU A 146 -6.69 20.47 7.67
CA GLU A 146 -7.92 21.24 7.95
C GLU A 146 -9.09 20.29 8.26
N ARG A 147 -9.30 19.25 7.43
CA ARG A 147 -10.36 18.23 7.62
C ARG A 147 -10.30 17.56 8.97
N PHE A 148 -9.09 17.29 9.45
CA PHE A 148 -8.88 16.53 10.70
C PHE A 148 -8.43 17.40 11.88
N ALA A 149 -8.47 18.73 11.78
CA ALA A 149 -8.02 19.65 12.83
C ALA A 149 -8.64 19.40 14.22
N GLN A 150 -9.88 18.87 14.26
CA GLN A 150 -10.59 18.55 15.49
C GLN A 150 -10.52 17.05 15.88
N HIS A 151 -9.69 16.25 15.18
CA HIS A 151 -9.58 14.81 15.41
C HIS A 151 -8.18 14.44 15.90
N ALA A 152 -8.01 14.33 17.23
CA ALA A 152 -6.72 13.97 17.82
C ALA A 152 -6.18 12.64 17.25
N GLY A 153 -4.93 12.63 16.84
CA GLY A 153 -4.23 11.45 16.30
C GLY A 153 -4.58 11.11 14.84
N VAL A 154 -5.44 11.89 14.16
CA VAL A 154 -5.75 11.70 12.73
C VAL A 154 -5.22 12.90 11.96
N HIS A 155 -4.24 12.67 11.09
CA HIS A 155 -3.58 13.72 10.30
C HIS A 155 -3.66 13.48 8.79
N THR A 156 -4.08 12.29 8.39
CA THR A 156 -4.12 11.85 6.98
C THR A 156 -5.35 11.00 6.72
N ASN A 157 -5.75 10.90 5.44
CA ASN A 157 -6.85 10.03 5.03
C ASN A 157 -6.59 8.55 5.37
N SER A 158 -5.33 8.10 5.34
CA SER A 158 -4.96 6.73 5.71
C SER A 158 -5.32 6.38 7.15
N ALA A 159 -5.30 7.37 8.06
CA ALA A 159 -5.62 7.20 9.48
C ALA A 159 -7.13 7.32 9.79
N MET A 160 -7.99 7.52 8.79
CA MET A 160 -9.45 7.60 9.01
C MET A 160 -10.01 6.32 9.64
N THR A 161 -10.80 6.50 10.70
CA THR A 161 -11.63 5.44 11.27
C THR A 161 -12.87 5.19 10.38
N PRO A 162 -13.58 4.05 10.52
CA PRO A 162 -14.82 3.80 9.76
C PRO A 162 -15.86 4.93 9.87
N ARG A 163 -15.95 5.58 11.03
CA ARG A 163 -16.81 6.75 11.24
C ARG A 163 -16.38 7.95 10.38
N LEU A 164 -15.09 8.20 10.27
CA LEU A 164 -14.56 9.29 9.45
C LEU A 164 -14.67 8.98 7.95
N ILE A 165 -14.48 7.73 7.55
CA ILE A 165 -14.72 7.29 6.17
C ILE A 165 -16.17 7.58 5.79
N LYS A 166 -17.13 7.16 6.62
CA LYS A 166 -18.55 7.43 6.37
C LYS A 166 -18.87 8.93 6.26
N LYS A 167 -18.17 9.78 7.04
CA LYS A 167 -18.36 11.23 7.04
C LYS A 167 -17.75 11.93 5.82
N HIS A 168 -16.53 11.53 5.42
CA HIS A 168 -15.72 12.26 4.45
C HIS A 168 -15.57 11.59 3.08
N CYS A 169 -16.10 10.35 2.94
CA CYS A 169 -16.08 9.58 1.70
C CYS A 169 -17.50 9.24 1.24
N ALA A 170 -18.44 10.19 1.38
CA ALA A 170 -19.79 9.99 0.86
C ALA A 170 -19.72 9.88 -0.68
N LEU A 171 -20.42 8.88 -1.22
CA LEU A 171 -20.49 8.62 -2.66
C LEU A 171 -21.86 9.02 -3.18
N ASP A 172 -21.90 9.51 -4.40
CA ASP A 172 -23.13 9.60 -5.17
C ASP A 172 -23.59 8.22 -5.66
N ALA A 173 -24.76 8.15 -6.30
CA ALA A 173 -25.34 6.90 -6.75
C ALA A 173 -24.47 6.18 -7.79
N ALA A 174 -23.82 6.93 -8.72
CA ALA A 174 -22.99 6.36 -9.76
C ALA A 174 -21.69 5.77 -9.19
N ALA A 175 -20.99 6.53 -8.35
CA ALA A 175 -19.77 6.07 -7.68
C ALA A 175 -20.05 4.88 -6.76
N SER A 176 -21.19 4.86 -6.05
CA SER A 176 -21.60 3.74 -5.19
C SER A 176 -21.87 2.48 -6.01
N ALA A 177 -22.62 2.57 -7.11
CA ALA A 177 -22.89 1.43 -7.98
C ALA A 177 -21.61 0.87 -8.61
N HIS A 178 -20.67 1.73 -9.00
CA HIS A 178 -19.38 1.31 -9.55
C HIS A 178 -18.55 0.54 -8.51
N LEU A 179 -18.47 1.07 -7.29
CA LEU A 179 -17.77 0.40 -6.19
C LEU A 179 -18.38 -0.96 -5.85
N GLU A 180 -19.71 -1.03 -5.74
CA GLU A 180 -20.44 -2.28 -5.48
C GLU A 180 -20.19 -3.33 -6.55
N HIS A 181 -20.22 -2.92 -7.84
CA HIS A 181 -19.91 -3.80 -8.95
C HIS A 181 -18.48 -4.35 -8.87
N ALA A 182 -17.50 -3.48 -8.63
CA ALA A 182 -16.11 -3.88 -8.48
C ALA A 182 -15.89 -4.83 -7.29
N MET A 183 -16.50 -4.52 -6.14
CA MET A 183 -16.44 -5.37 -4.94
C MET A 183 -16.94 -6.78 -5.24
N SER A 184 -18.04 -6.90 -5.96
CA SER A 184 -18.63 -8.18 -6.36
C SER A 184 -17.77 -8.94 -7.39
N GLN A 185 -17.33 -8.25 -8.45
CA GLN A 185 -16.56 -8.85 -9.55
C GLN A 185 -15.15 -9.32 -9.13
N MET A 186 -14.53 -8.59 -8.22
CA MET A 186 -13.15 -8.85 -7.76
C MET A 186 -13.12 -9.62 -6.43
N ASN A 187 -14.26 -9.98 -5.84
CA ASN A 187 -14.34 -10.60 -4.51
C ASN A 187 -13.54 -9.85 -3.44
N LEU A 188 -13.64 -8.52 -3.44
CA LEU A 188 -12.87 -7.69 -2.53
C LEU A 188 -13.39 -7.78 -1.09
N SER A 189 -12.47 -7.72 -0.14
CA SER A 189 -12.81 -7.73 1.29
C SER A 189 -13.39 -6.39 1.76
N ALA A 190 -14.07 -6.37 2.92
CA ALA A 190 -14.50 -5.13 3.56
C ALA A 190 -13.32 -4.19 3.88
N ARG A 191 -12.10 -4.74 4.12
CA ARG A 191 -10.89 -3.92 4.28
C ARG A 191 -10.50 -3.23 2.97
N ALA A 192 -10.59 -3.94 1.85
CA ALA A 192 -10.32 -3.37 0.53
C ALA A 192 -11.29 -2.22 0.21
N HIS A 193 -12.58 -2.35 0.56
CA HIS A 193 -13.56 -1.28 0.46
C HIS A 193 -13.09 0.01 1.15
N ASP A 194 -12.74 -0.08 2.43
CA ASP A 194 -12.32 1.09 3.20
C ASP A 194 -11.01 1.71 2.64
N ARG A 195 -10.09 0.88 2.14
CA ARG A 195 -8.86 1.35 1.50
C ARG A 195 -9.11 2.07 0.19
N ILE A 196 -9.98 1.51 -0.67
CA ILE A 196 -10.42 2.17 -1.91
C ILE A 196 -10.98 3.56 -1.59
N LEU A 197 -11.84 3.70 -0.60
CA LEU A 197 -12.41 4.98 -0.20
C LEU A 197 -11.35 5.97 0.31
N LYS A 198 -10.37 5.52 1.09
CA LYS A 198 -9.26 6.35 1.56
C LYS A 198 -8.36 6.83 0.41
N VAL A 199 -8.07 5.94 -0.55
CA VAL A 199 -7.31 6.28 -1.77
C VAL A 199 -8.10 7.26 -2.62
N ALA A 200 -9.39 6.98 -2.92
CA ALA A 200 -10.26 7.86 -3.69
C ALA A 200 -10.36 9.26 -3.06
N ARG A 201 -10.45 9.35 -1.71
CA ARG A 201 -10.42 10.64 -1.01
C ARG A 201 -9.10 11.37 -1.20
N THR A 202 -8.00 10.64 -1.22
CA THR A 202 -6.66 11.23 -1.44
C THR A 202 -6.50 11.71 -2.89
N LEU A 203 -7.02 10.97 -3.87
CA LEU A 203 -7.07 11.39 -5.27
C LEU A 203 -7.89 12.68 -5.45
N ALA A 204 -9.05 12.75 -4.79
CA ALA A 204 -9.87 13.96 -4.80
C ALA A 204 -9.16 15.16 -4.16
N ASP A 205 -8.42 14.95 -3.06
CA ASP A 205 -7.60 16.01 -2.43
C ASP A 205 -6.48 16.48 -3.37
N LEU A 206 -5.82 15.55 -4.08
CA LEU A 206 -4.80 15.89 -5.09
C LEU A 206 -5.39 16.65 -6.28
N GLY A 207 -6.65 16.38 -6.63
CA GLY A 207 -7.41 17.11 -7.64
C GLY A 207 -8.07 18.39 -7.13
N GLY A 208 -7.90 18.76 -5.85
CA GLY A 208 -8.49 19.96 -5.25
C GLY A 208 -10.02 19.92 -5.15
N THR A 209 -10.63 18.73 -5.04
CA THR A 209 -12.10 18.56 -5.01
C THR A 209 -12.60 18.04 -3.68
N ASP A 210 -13.74 18.58 -3.22
CA ASP A 210 -14.37 18.14 -1.97
C ASP A 210 -15.25 16.89 -2.12
N HIS A 211 -15.71 16.61 -3.34
CA HIS A 211 -16.60 15.48 -3.62
C HIS A 211 -15.85 14.32 -4.26
N LEU A 212 -16.21 13.10 -3.86
CA LEU A 212 -15.77 11.89 -4.53
C LEU A 212 -16.63 11.68 -5.79
N THR A 213 -15.97 11.47 -6.91
CA THR A 213 -16.59 11.15 -8.19
C THR A 213 -16.34 9.71 -8.57
N GLU A 214 -17.08 9.20 -9.54
CA GLU A 214 -16.89 7.87 -10.13
C GLU A 214 -15.44 7.68 -10.62
N ASN A 215 -14.82 8.71 -11.22
CA ASN A 215 -13.43 8.64 -11.68
C ASN A 215 -12.44 8.38 -10.53
N HIS A 216 -12.61 9.01 -9.38
CA HIS A 216 -11.76 8.77 -8.22
C HIS A 216 -11.90 7.32 -7.71
N ILE A 217 -13.11 6.77 -7.74
CA ILE A 217 -13.37 5.38 -7.36
C ILE A 217 -12.75 4.44 -8.40
N PHE A 218 -12.94 4.70 -9.69
CA PHE A 218 -12.37 3.89 -10.77
C PHE A 218 -10.84 3.82 -10.67
N GLU A 219 -10.18 4.97 -10.50
CA GLU A 219 -8.72 5.04 -10.34
C GLU A 219 -8.25 4.31 -9.07
N ALA A 220 -8.94 4.51 -7.95
CA ALA A 220 -8.60 3.84 -6.69
C ALA A 220 -8.74 2.30 -6.78
N ILE A 221 -9.72 1.79 -7.52
CA ILE A 221 -9.88 0.36 -7.82
C ILE A 221 -8.74 -0.12 -8.71
N GLY A 222 -8.29 0.70 -9.67
CA GLY A 222 -7.17 0.41 -10.56
C GLY A 222 -5.88 0.08 -9.79
N TYR A 223 -5.67 0.66 -8.63
CA TYR A 223 -4.55 0.33 -7.74
C TYR A 223 -4.71 -0.98 -6.95
N ARG A 224 -5.77 -1.74 -7.19
CA ARG A 224 -6.03 -3.04 -6.54
C ARG A 224 -5.92 -4.23 -7.51
N THR A 225 -5.22 -4.07 -8.63
CA THR A 225 -5.11 -5.07 -9.70
C THR A 225 -4.51 -6.39 -9.25
N LEU A 226 -3.59 -6.39 -8.29
CA LEU A 226 -2.96 -7.62 -7.78
C LEU A 226 -3.95 -8.48 -6.97
N ASP A 227 -4.98 -7.91 -6.36
CA ASP A 227 -5.99 -8.69 -5.65
C ASP A 227 -6.73 -9.64 -6.60
N ARG A 228 -6.88 -9.25 -7.88
CA ARG A 228 -7.56 -10.05 -8.90
C ARG A 228 -6.65 -11.12 -9.54
N ASN A 229 -5.40 -10.77 -9.83
CA ASN A 229 -4.51 -11.58 -10.65
C ASN A 229 -3.54 -12.46 -9.85
N PHE A 230 -3.44 -12.23 -8.54
CA PHE A 230 -2.46 -12.93 -7.70
C PHE A 230 -2.93 -14.32 -7.26
N TRP A 231 -4.25 -14.57 -7.31
CA TRP A 231 -4.88 -15.79 -6.81
C TRP A 231 -5.62 -16.60 -7.88
N ALA A 232 -5.70 -16.09 -9.12
CA ALA A 232 -6.31 -16.76 -10.26
C ALA A 232 -5.35 -17.74 -10.94
#